data_2ea5bdd393ff3a1a046cd35bbd5c1e0a
#
_entry.id   2ea5bdd393ff3a1a046cd35bbd5c1e0a
#
_cell.length_a   1.000
_cell.length_b   1.000
_cell.length_c   1.000
_cell.angle_alpha   90.00
_cell.angle_beta   90.00
_cell.angle_gamma   90.00
#
_symmetry.space_group_name_H-M   'P 1'
#
loop_
_entity.id
_entity.type
_entity.pdbx_description
1 polymer ?
#
loop_
_entity_poly.entity_id
_entity_poly.type
_entity_poly.pdbx_seq_one_letter_code
_entity_poly.pdbx_strand_id
1 'polypeptide(L)'
;MLAAEWAPLVSSKDTQVNISSEFSIIKKYLSGIGASYIKSNGIELSVGDDCAVLATKSKLLISTDTSVSGVHFLKSMPAESISYRSVATALSDIAAMGGDPIAFNLSLVMPHFDEAWMKGFKKGLQKIAREFQLPLIGGDLAKGPMQVSVTVLGKPQKKILFRSGAKPGDILCLSGSLGQAFMGLKEFKASKSLNAKSKPYL
;
A
#
# COMPACT_ATOMS: atom_id res chain seq x y z
N MET A 1 3.55 -23.99 12.42
CA MET A 1 4.05 -22.77 11.75
C MET A 1 4.97 -23.22 10.64
N LEU A 2 4.48 -23.30 9.40
CA LEU A 2 5.27 -23.72 8.23
C LEU A 2 5.95 -22.46 7.69
N ALA A 3 7.23 -22.28 7.99
CA ALA A 3 8.08 -21.32 7.30
C ALA A 3 8.09 -21.70 5.82
N ALA A 4 7.50 -20.92 4.97
CA ALA A 4 7.56 -21.10 3.54
C ALA A 4 9.03 -20.92 3.12
N GLU A 5 9.72 -22.01 2.79
CA GLU A 5 11.07 -21.97 2.26
C GLU A 5 11.06 -21.18 0.93
N TRP A 6 11.65 -20.00 0.95
CA TRP A 6 12.05 -19.27 -0.24
C TRP A 6 13.29 -19.95 -0.82
N ALA A 7 13.15 -21.22 -1.26
CA ALA A 7 14.21 -21.91 -1.96
C ALA A 7 14.54 -21.14 -3.26
N PRO A 8 15.81 -20.92 -3.57
CA PRO A 8 16.23 -20.14 -4.74
C PRO A 8 15.92 -20.92 -6.01
N LEU A 9 14.91 -20.48 -6.76
CA LEU A 9 14.78 -20.80 -8.17
C LEU A 9 15.69 -19.83 -8.96
N VAL A 10 16.98 -19.90 -8.75
CA VAL A 10 17.96 -19.17 -9.53
C VAL A 10 18.84 -20.17 -10.28
N SER A 11 18.77 -20.13 -11.59
CA SER A 11 19.72 -20.79 -12.48
C SER A 11 21.14 -20.25 -12.18
N SER A 12 22.12 -21.13 -12.19
CA SER A 12 23.49 -20.97 -11.70
C SER A 12 24.41 -20.02 -12.48
N LYS A 13 23.96 -18.83 -12.90
CA LYS A 13 24.83 -17.89 -13.64
C LYS A 13 24.71 -16.41 -13.30
N ASP A 14 23.93 -16.00 -12.28
CA ASP A 14 23.86 -14.61 -11.91
C ASP A 14 24.39 -14.37 -10.50
N THR A 15 25.30 -13.41 -10.41
CA THR A 15 26.03 -12.90 -9.26
C THR A 15 25.20 -12.89 -7.97
N GLN A 16 25.68 -13.64 -6.99
CA GLN A 16 25.15 -13.83 -5.64
C GLN A 16 24.86 -12.50 -4.92
N VAL A 17 23.59 -12.09 -4.88
CA VAL A 17 23.08 -11.39 -3.72
C VAL A 17 22.26 -12.43 -2.94
N ASN A 18 22.84 -12.94 -1.90
CA ASN A 18 22.26 -13.97 -1.04
C ASN A 18 21.12 -13.35 -0.19
N ILE A 19 19.96 -13.07 -0.82
CA ILE A 19 18.73 -12.69 -0.12
C ILE A 19 17.98 -13.99 0.14
N SER A 20 18.48 -14.74 1.13
CA SER A 20 18.07 -16.11 1.39
C SER A 20 16.91 -16.26 2.38
N SER A 21 16.33 -15.15 2.88
CA SER A 21 15.19 -15.26 3.79
C SER A 21 14.22 -14.09 3.65
N GLU A 22 12.95 -14.35 3.93
CA GLU A 22 11.88 -13.39 4.08
C GLU A 22 12.28 -12.19 4.97
N PHE A 23 12.90 -12.47 6.11
CA PHE A 23 13.40 -11.45 7.05
C PHE A 23 14.41 -10.50 6.41
N SER A 24 15.28 -10.97 5.52
CA SER A 24 16.23 -10.12 4.80
C SER A 24 15.53 -9.16 3.86
N ILE A 25 14.47 -9.61 3.18
CA ILE A 25 13.64 -8.79 2.29
C ILE A 25 12.90 -7.73 3.11
N ILE A 26 12.25 -8.12 4.19
CA ILE A 26 11.54 -7.21 5.10
C ILE A 26 12.51 -6.14 5.62
N LYS A 27 13.66 -6.55 6.16
CA LYS A 27 14.66 -5.62 6.69
C LYS A 27 15.19 -4.64 5.64
N LYS A 28 15.47 -5.11 4.43
CA LYS A 28 16.08 -4.28 3.37
C LYS A 28 15.09 -3.34 2.69
N TYR A 29 13.85 -3.78 2.47
CA TYR A 29 12.90 -3.08 1.61
C TYR A 29 11.68 -2.49 2.33
N LEU A 30 11.25 -3.06 3.43
CA LEU A 30 10.02 -2.69 4.12
C LEU A 30 10.24 -2.02 5.48
N SER A 31 11.29 -2.41 6.23
CA SER A 31 11.63 -1.74 7.48
C SER A 31 11.98 -0.27 7.25
N GLY A 32 11.58 0.57 8.18
CA GLY A 32 11.87 2.00 8.15
C GLY A 32 10.98 2.83 7.21
N ILE A 33 9.99 2.23 6.54
CA ILE A 33 8.98 2.99 5.79
C ILE A 33 8.18 3.86 6.77
N GLY A 34 8.32 5.20 6.63
CA GLY A 34 7.66 6.16 7.52
C GLY A 34 8.15 6.15 8.97
N ALA A 35 9.35 5.64 9.27
CA ALA A 35 9.87 5.51 10.64
C ALA A 35 9.89 6.83 11.44
N SER A 36 10.05 7.98 10.77
CA SER A 36 10.00 9.31 11.38
C SER A 36 8.62 9.65 11.98
N TYR A 37 7.57 8.97 11.56
CA TYR A 37 6.18 9.22 11.99
C TYR A 37 5.68 8.27 13.09
N ILE A 38 6.47 7.29 13.50
CA ILE A 38 6.09 6.27 14.49
C ILE A 38 5.61 6.93 15.79
N LYS A 39 6.45 7.77 16.42
CA LYS A 39 6.13 8.41 17.69
C LYS A 39 4.95 9.39 17.61
N SER A 40 4.92 10.23 16.57
CA SER A 40 3.85 11.21 16.38
C SER A 40 2.48 10.56 16.19
N ASN A 41 2.44 9.34 15.64
CA ASN A 41 1.21 8.62 15.38
C ASN A 41 0.79 7.67 16.52
N GLY A 42 1.51 7.66 17.63
CA GLY A 42 1.18 6.84 18.81
C GLY A 42 1.52 5.36 18.63
N ILE A 43 2.54 5.08 17.85
CA ILE A 43 3.07 3.73 17.66
C ILE A 43 4.19 3.51 18.69
N GLU A 44 4.05 2.53 19.56
CA GLU A 44 5.05 2.15 20.56
C GLU A 44 6.03 1.10 20.01
N LEU A 45 5.52 0.16 19.22
CA LEU A 45 6.28 -0.90 18.56
C LEU A 45 5.84 -1.03 17.11
N SER A 46 6.79 -1.08 16.19
CA SER A 46 6.57 -1.22 14.75
C SER A 46 7.18 -2.53 14.23
N VAL A 47 7.54 -2.60 12.93
CA VAL A 47 8.14 -3.77 12.28
C VAL A 47 9.35 -4.29 13.07
N GLY A 48 9.37 -5.58 13.38
CA GLY A 48 10.51 -6.25 14.03
C GLY A 48 10.12 -7.21 15.16
N ASP A 49 8.85 -7.30 15.51
CA ASP A 49 8.30 -8.26 16.46
C ASP A 49 7.01 -8.88 15.85
N ASP A 50 6.38 -9.82 16.56
CA ASP A 50 5.19 -10.54 16.10
C ASP A 50 3.99 -9.62 15.85
N CYS A 51 3.88 -8.53 16.61
CA CYS A 51 2.80 -7.54 16.48
C CYS A 51 3.31 -6.11 16.62
N ALA A 52 2.62 -5.17 15.95
CA ALA A 52 2.77 -3.74 16.26
C ALA A 52 1.96 -3.36 17.50
N VAL A 53 2.46 -2.37 18.27
CA VAL A 53 1.77 -1.84 19.45
C VAL A 53 1.39 -0.38 19.23
N LEU A 54 0.09 -0.08 19.33
CA LEU A 54 -0.47 1.26 19.19
C LEU A 54 -1.04 1.73 20.54
N ALA A 55 -0.56 2.87 21.01
CA ALA A 55 -1.17 3.56 22.15
C ALA A 55 -2.29 4.49 21.66
N THR A 56 -3.54 4.07 21.81
CA THR A 56 -4.69 4.91 21.42
C THR A 56 -5.75 4.93 22.50
N LYS A 57 -6.28 6.14 22.79
CA LYS A 57 -7.42 6.35 23.69
C LYS A 57 -8.71 6.69 22.91
N SER A 58 -8.64 6.81 21.60
CA SER A 58 -9.75 7.19 20.73
C SER A 58 -10.29 6.00 19.95
N LYS A 59 -11.47 6.18 19.32
CA LYS A 59 -11.99 5.22 18.34
C LYS A 59 -10.99 5.08 17.18
N LEU A 60 -10.88 3.88 16.63
CA LEU A 60 -10.11 3.60 15.44
C LEU A 60 -11.04 3.36 14.25
N LEU A 61 -10.66 3.90 13.11
CA LEU A 61 -11.18 3.52 11.81
C LEU A 61 -10.19 2.51 11.22
N ILE A 62 -10.69 1.40 10.70
CA ILE A 62 -9.86 0.35 10.11
C ILE A 62 -10.48 -0.06 8.79
N SER A 63 -9.72 -0.06 7.72
CA SER A 63 -10.12 -0.57 6.42
C SER A 63 -9.02 -1.43 5.81
N THR A 64 -9.41 -2.41 5.00
CA THR A 64 -8.49 -3.28 4.26
C THR A 64 -8.89 -3.36 2.81
N ASP A 65 -7.95 -3.03 1.92
CA ASP A 65 -8.07 -3.18 0.49
C ASP A 65 -7.07 -4.17 -0.08
N THR A 66 -7.51 -4.96 -1.07
CA THR A 66 -6.66 -5.92 -1.77
C THR A 66 -6.60 -5.59 -3.26
N SER A 67 -5.39 -5.44 -3.76
CA SER A 67 -5.07 -5.24 -5.17
C SER A 67 -4.47 -6.50 -5.77
N VAL A 68 -5.15 -7.09 -6.77
CA VAL A 68 -4.75 -8.34 -7.45
C VAL A 68 -4.26 -8.02 -8.86
N SER A 69 -3.12 -8.58 -9.23
CA SER A 69 -2.52 -8.43 -10.57
C SER A 69 -3.45 -8.98 -11.66
N GLY A 70 -3.62 -8.23 -12.72
CA GLY A 70 -4.52 -8.56 -13.83
C GLY A 70 -5.99 -8.19 -13.59
N VAL A 71 -6.37 -7.88 -12.35
CA VAL A 71 -7.72 -7.43 -11.97
C VAL A 71 -7.71 -5.94 -11.64
N HIS A 72 -6.96 -5.55 -10.61
CA HIS A 72 -6.92 -4.17 -10.11
C HIS A 72 -5.77 -3.35 -10.69
N PHE A 73 -4.73 -4.00 -11.18
CA PHE A 73 -3.63 -3.37 -11.90
C PHE A 73 -3.08 -4.29 -13.00
N LEU A 74 -2.54 -3.69 -14.04
CA LEU A 74 -1.95 -4.43 -15.14
C LEU A 74 -0.57 -4.99 -14.75
N LYS A 75 -0.21 -6.16 -15.26
CA LYS A 75 1.12 -6.79 -15.02
C LYS A 75 2.29 -5.89 -15.44
N SER A 76 2.07 -5.03 -16.44
CA SER A 76 3.06 -4.07 -16.94
C SER A 76 3.14 -2.77 -16.14
N MET A 77 2.31 -2.60 -15.10
CA MET A 77 2.32 -1.39 -14.28
C MET A 77 3.60 -1.33 -13.43
N PRO A 78 4.27 -0.18 -13.34
CA PRO A 78 5.46 -0.04 -12.51
C PRO A 78 5.19 -0.34 -11.03
N ALA A 79 6.13 -1.02 -10.38
CA ALA A 79 6.03 -1.39 -8.98
C ALA A 79 5.82 -0.17 -8.06
N GLU A 80 6.43 0.98 -8.38
CA GLU A 80 6.24 2.25 -7.68
C GLU A 80 4.78 2.70 -7.69
N SER A 81 4.13 2.61 -8.85
CA SER A 81 2.71 2.97 -9.00
C SER A 81 1.79 1.95 -8.31
N ILE A 82 2.13 0.66 -8.37
CA ILE A 82 1.35 -0.40 -7.69
C ILE A 82 1.33 -0.15 -6.18
N SER A 83 2.49 0.04 -5.57
CA SER A 83 2.59 0.24 -4.12
C SER A 83 1.91 1.52 -3.65
N TYR A 84 2.15 2.64 -4.34
CA TYR A 84 1.51 3.92 -4.04
C TYR A 84 -0.01 3.81 -4.10
N ARG A 85 -0.53 3.28 -5.21
CA ARG A 85 -1.97 3.15 -5.45
C ARG A 85 -2.65 2.20 -4.46
N SER A 86 -2.02 1.07 -4.13
CA SER A 86 -2.60 0.10 -3.17
C SER A 86 -2.80 0.72 -1.79
N VAL A 87 -1.89 1.58 -1.34
CA VAL A 87 -2.07 2.31 -0.07
C VAL A 87 -3.08 3.44 -0.23
N ALA A 88 -3.05 4.19 -1.35
CA ALA A 88 -3.96 5.31 -1.59
C ALA A 88 -5.43 4.88 -1.64
N THR A 89 -5.74 3.70 -2.22
CA THR A 89 -7.11 3.17 -2.25
C THR A 89 -7.62 2.88 -0.84
N ALA A 90 -6.83 2.21 0.01
CA ALA A 90 -7.21 1.96 1.39
C ALA A 90 -7.36 3.25 2.22
N LEU A 91 -6.50 4.26 1.96
CA LEU A 91 -6.60 5.57 2.60
C LEU A 91 -7.89 6.32 2.23
N SER A 92 -8.42 6.09 1.04
CA SER A 92 -9.67 6.74 0.62
C SER A 92 -10.85 6.40 1.50
N ASP A 93 -10.88 5.20 2.10
CA ASP A 93 -11.91 4.79 3.05
C ASP A 93 -11.82 5.55 4.37
N ILE A 94 -10.60 5.76 4.87
CA ILE A 94 -10.38 6.58 6.06
C ILE A 94 -10.84 8.02 5.82
N ALA A 95 -10.51 8.58 4.65
CA ALA A 95 -10.94 9.92 4.25
C ALA A 95 -12.47 10.00 4.12
N ALA A 96 -13.12 9.00 3.51
CA ALA A 96 -14.57 8.93 3.36
C ALA A 96 -15.30 8.91 4.70
N MET A 97 -14.68 8.36 5.74
CA MET A 97 -15.20 8.32 7.10
C MET A 97 -14.84 9.56 7.93
N GLY A 98 -14.16 10.56 7.35
CA GLY A 98 -13.75 11.80 8.02
C GLY A 98 -12.62 11.56 9.03
N GLY A 99 -11.69 10.66 8.72
CA GLY A 99 -10.56 10.30 9.56
C GLY A 99 -9.21 10.76 9.04
N ASP A 100 -8.26 10.87 9.96
CA ASP A 100 -6.83 11.03 9.67
C ASP A 100 -6.15 9.67 9.76
N PRO A 101 -5.37 9.26 8.75
CA PRO A 101 -4.63 8.01 8.81
C PRO A 101 -3.49 8.10 9.83
N ILE A 102 -3.19 6.98 10.51
CA ILE A 102 -2.14 6.92 11.53
C ILE A 102 -1.07 5.86 11.25
N ALA A 103 -1.43 4.77 10.58
CA ALA A 103 -0.51 3.68 10.25
C ALA A 103 -1.09 2.78 9.19
N PHE A 104 -0.25 1.92 8.59
CA PHE A 104 -0.72 0.84 7.74
C PHE A 104 0.09 -0.44 7.91
N ASN A 105 -0.55 -1.58 7.67
CA ASN A 105 0.05 -2.88 7.48
C ASN A 105 0.01 -3.28 6.00
N LEU A 106 0.99 -4.07 5.56
CA LEU A 106 1.12 -4.51 4.19
C LEU A 106 1.31 -6.03 4.14
N SER A 107 0.37 -6.75 3.52
CA SER A 107 0.60 -8.13 3.09
C SER A 107 0.91 -8.14 1.60
N LEU A 108 2.11 -8.63 1.24
CA LEU A 108 2.59 -8.71 -0.13
C LEU A 108 2.79 -10.19 -0.51
N VAL A 109 2.05 -10.62 -1.51
CA VAL A 109 2.20 -11.94 -2.13
C VAL A 109 2.85 -11.77 -3.50
N MET A 110 3.95 -12.49 -3.76
CA MET A 110 4.65 -12.43 -5.05
C MET A 110 5.09 -13.82 -5.52
N PRO A 111 5.10 -14.09 -6.84
CA PRO A 111 5.46 -15.41 -7.35
C PRO A 111 6.93 -15.75 -7.17
N HIS A 112 7.81 -14.76 -7.24
CA HIS A 112 9.25 -14.84 -7.04
C HIS A 112 9.79 -13.48 -6.60
N PHE A 113 10.93 -13.48 -5.96
CA PHE A 113 11.62 -12.25 -5.60
C PHE A 113 12.29 -11.63 -6.82
N ASP A 114 12.07 -10.33 -7.03
CA ASP A 114 12.73 -9.48 -8.03
C ASP A 114 13.24 -8.22 -7.33
N GLU A 115 14.56 -8.06 -7.31
CA GLU A 115 15.17 -6.93 -6.61
C GLU A 115 14.85 -5.57 -7.25
N ALA A 116 14.80 -5.51 -8.57
CA ALA A 116 14.49 -4.27 -9.30
C ALA A 116 13.05 -3.85 -9.04
N TRP A 117 12.12 -4.82 -9.07
CA TRP A 117 10.72 -4.61 -8.74
C TRP A 117 10.55 -4.14 -7.29
N MET A 118 11.23 -4.78 -6.32
CA MET A 118 11.17 -4.40 -4.91
C MET A 118 11.76 -3.02 -4.62
N LYS A 119 12.80 -2.59 -5.34
CA LYS A 119 13.32 -1.22 -5.26
C LYS A 119 12.27 -0.20 -5.72
N GLY A 120 11.58 -0.48 -6.81
CA GLY A 120 10.48 0.35 -7.30
C GLY A 120 9.31 0.37 -6.31
N PHE A 121 8.88 -0.79 -5.81
CA PHE A 121 7.81 -0.93 -4.84
C PHE A 121 8.08 -0.12 -3.57
N LYS A 122 9.31 -0.22 -3.01
CA LYS A 122 9.77 0.58 -1.89
C LYS A 122 9.64 2.09 -2.14
N LYS A 123 10.00 2.57 -3.36
CA LYS A 123 9.87 3.99 -3.70
C LYS A 123 8.44 4.50 -3.58
N GLY A 124 7.48 3.73 -4.08
CA GLY A 124 6.07 4.09 -3.99
C GLY A 124 5.57 4.13 -2.54
N LEU A 125 5.96 3.14 -1.72
CA LEU A 125 5.67 3.14 -0.28
C LEU A 125 6.28 4.35 0.43
N GLN A 126 7.53 4.69 0.13
CA GLN A 126 8.20 5.86 0.72
C GLN A 126 7.54 7.18 0.30
N LYS A 127 7.05 7.25 -0.96
CA LYS A 127 6.37 8.43 -1.46
C LYS A 127 5.07 8.68 -0.69
N ILE A 128 4.21 7.67 -0.61
CA ILE A 128 2.92 7.81 0.08
C ILE A 128 3.09 7.97 1.60
N ALA A 129 4.05 7.28 2.21
CA ALA A 129 4.37 7.44 3.62
C ALA A 129 4.79 8.88 3.98
N ARG A 130 5.55 9.56 3.10
CA ARG A 130 5.92 10.97 3.28
C ARG A 130 4.75 11.91 3.06
N GLU A 131 3.95 11.68 2.02
CA GLU A 131 2.81 12.52 1.66
C GLU A 131 1.75 12.57 2.76
N PHE A 132 1.46 11.41 3.36
CA PHE A 132 0.45 11.28 4.41
C PHE A 132 1.03 11.15 5.82
N GLN A 133 2.35 11.27 5.99
CA GLN A 133 3.07 11.12 7.27
C GLN A 133 2.74 9.79 7.97
N LEU A 134 2.76 8.71 7.20
CA LEU A 134 2.18 7.42 7.53
C LEU A 134 3.26 6.32 7.65
N PRO A 135 3.45 5.69 8.83
CA PRO A 135 4.38 4.58 8.99
C PRO A 135 3.77 3.25 8.53
N LEU A 136 4.59 2.41 7.91
CA LEU A 136 4.34 0.97 7.81
C LEU A 136 4.73 0.32 9.13
N ILE A 137 3.79 -0.33 9.80
CA ILE A 137 3.97 -0.86 11.15
C ILE A 137 4.03 -2.38 11.24
N GLY A 138 3.77 -3.09 10.16
CA GLY A 138 3.79 -4.54 10.11
C GLY A 138 3.26 -5.08 8.79
N GLY A 139 3.08 -6.38 8.74
CA GLY A 139 2.50 -7.05 7.58
C GLY A 139 3.05 -8.47 7.40
N ASP A 140 2.95 -8.96 6.17
CA ASP A 140 3.33 -10.30 5.80
C ASP A 140 3.95 -10.32 4.41
N LEU A 141 4.83 -11.29 4.15
CA LEU A 141 5.42 -11.53 2.84
C LEU A 141 5.29 -13.01 2.49
N ALA A 142 4.54 -13.31 1.46
CA ALA A 142 4.26 -14.68 1.07
C ALA A 142 4.58 -14.94 -0.41
N LYS A 143 4.82 -16.20 -0.75
CA LYS A 143 4.97 -16.66 -2.13
C LYS A 143 3.62 -17.09 -2.71
N GLY A 144 3.28 -16.56 -3.88
CA GLY A 144 2.03 -16.89 -4.57
C GLY A 144 1.72 -15.95 -5.73
N PRO A 145 0.50 -15.98 -6.28
CA PRO A 145 0.07 -15.01 -7.29
C PRO A 145 0.18 -13.59 -6.77
N MET A 146 0.68 -12.66 -7.62
CA MET A 146 0.93 -11.27 -7.24
C MET A 146 -0.31 -10.57 -6.68
N GLN A 147 -0.23 -10.18 -5.42
CA GLN A 147 -1.30 -9.52 -4.67
C GLN A 147 -0.71 -8.58 -3.62
N VAL A 148 -1.35 -7.45 -3.43
CA VAL A 148 -1.00 -6.46 -2.40
C VAL A 148 -2.25 -6.19 -1.57
N SER A 149 -2.22 -6.53 -0.29
CA SER A 149 -3.28 -6.18 0.67
C SER A 149 -2.76 -5.16 1.66
N VAL A 150 -3.51 -4.08 1.84
CA VAL A 150 -3.16 -2.98 2.74
C VAL A 150 -4.26 -2.81 3.76
N THR A 151 -3.91 -2.90 5.04
CA THR A 151 -4.80 -2.53 6.14
C THR A 151 -4.36 -1.18 6.68
N VAL A 152 -5.23 -0.19 6.62
CA VAL A 152 -4.99 1.15 7.16
C VAL A 152 -5.74 1.35 8.46
N LEU A 153 -5.10 2.10 9.36
CA LEU A 153 -5.67 2.54 10.62
C LEU A 153 -5.76 4.06 10.61
N GLY A 154 -6.86 4.58 11.12
CA GLY A 154 -7.09 6.02 11.21
C GLY A 154 -7.81 6.40 12.50
N LYS A 155 -7.79 7.69 12.82
CA LYS A 155 -8.58 8.28 13.91
C LYS A 155 -9.65 9.19 13.33
N PRO A 156 -10.90 9.13 13.79
CA PRO A 156 -11.91 10.10 13.39
C PRO A 156 -11.48 11.50 13.85
N GLN A 157 -11.67 12.52 13.02
CA GLN A 157 -11.37 13.91 13.39
C GLN A 157 -12.40 14.43 14.41
N LYS A 158 -13.52 14.94 13.94
CA LYS A 158 -14.58 15.51 14.81
C LYS A 158 -15.81 14.63 14.84
N LYS A 159 -16.24 14.14 13.69
CA LYS A 159 -17.44 13.32 13.52
C LYS A 159 -17.14 12.21 12.52
N ILE A 160 -17.55 11.00 12.84
CA ILE A 160 -17.48 9.89 11.88
C ILE A 160 -18.56 10.12 10.84
N LEU A 161 -18.18 10.09 9.57
CA LEU A 161 -19.07 10.18 8.44
C LEU A 161 -19.53 8.78 8.03
N PHE A 162 -20.83 8.64 7.77
CA PHE A 162 -21.43 7.38 7.37
C PHE A 162 -21.96 7.48 5.94
N ARG A 163 -22.03 6.33 5.26
CA ARG A 163 -22.62 6.21 3.91
C ARG A 163 -24.14 6.50 3.86
N SER A 164 -24.77 6.56 5.01
CA SER A 164 -26.21 6.83 5.19
C SER A 164 -26.44 8.23 5.72
N GLY A 165 -27.64 8.75 5.53
CA GLY A 165 -28.07 10.02 6.14
C GLY A 165 -28.31 11.16 5.15
N ALA A 166 -28.06 10.96 3.86
CA ALA A 166 -28.42 11.93 2.82
C ALA A 166 -29.94 12.13 2.77
N LYS A 167 -30.39 13.38 2.58
CA LYS A 167 -31.79 13.79 2.56
C LYS A 167 -32.08 14.59 1.28
N PRO A 168 -33.33 14.59 0.81
CA PRO A 168 -33.74 15.52 -0.24
C PRO A 168 -33.41 16.96 0.14
N GLY A 169 -32.78 17.70 -0.77
CA GLY A 169 -32.29 19.07 -0.55
C GLY A 169 -30.81 19.17 -0.17
N ASP A 170 -30.13 18.07 0.13
CA ASP A 170 -28.67 18.06 0.34
C ASP A 170 -27.93 18.35 -0.96
N ILE A 171 -26.78 19.02 -0.85
CA ILE A 171 -25.93 19.38 -2.00
C ILE A 171 -24.97 18.22 -2.29
N LEU A 172 -25.00 17.72 -3.52
CA LEU A 172 -24.03 16.75 -4.00
C LEU A 172 -22.76 17.47 -4.47
N CYS A 173 -21.65 17.19 -3.79
CA CYS A 173 -20.33 17.74 -4.11
C CYS A 173 -19.42 16.70 -4.76
N LEU A 174 -18.62 17.14 -5.72
CA LEU A 174 -17.58 16.34 -6.35
C LEU A 174 -16.24 17.07 -6.24
N SER A 175 -15.19 16.36 -5.78
CA SER A 175 -13.82 16.86 -5.84
C SER A 175 -13.13 16.35 -7.11
N GLY A 176 -12.61 17.27 -7.93
CA GLY A 176 -11.94 16.93 -9.18
C GLY A 176 -12.90 16.62 -10.33
N SER A 177 -12.41 15.87 -11.32
CA SER A 177 -13.14 15.51 -12.54
C SER A 177 -13.38 14.01 -12.63
N LEU A 178 -14.60 13.60 -12.99
CA LEU A 178 -14.91 12.19 -13.24
C LEU A 178 -14.28 11.69 -14.53
N GLY A 179 -13.92 10.40 -14.55
CA GLY A 179 -13.46 9.68 -15.74
C GLY A 179 -11.95 9.79 -16.05
N GLN A 180 -11.20 10.63 -15.36
CA GLN A 180 -9.76 10.79 -15.61
C GLN A 180 -8.97 9.47 -15.45
N ALA A 181 -9.23 8.71 -14.40
CA ALA A 181 -8.58 7.41 -14.17
C ALA A 181 -8.92 6.40 -15.28
N PHE A 182 -10.16 6.38 -15.75
CA PHE A 182 -10.58 5.53 -16.88
C PHE A 182 -9.86 5.91 -18.17
N MET A 183 -9.79 7.20 -18.48
CA MET A 183 -9.09 7.69 -19.67
C MET A 183 -7.59 7.40 -19.59
N GLY A 184 -6.98 7.59 -18.42
CA GLY A 184 -5.59 7.25 -18.17
C GLY A 184 -5.30 5.75 -18.34
N LEU A 185 -6.19 4.88 -17.86
CA LEU A 185 -6.10 3.43 -18.10
C LEU A 185 -6.19 3.07 -19.59
N LYS A 186 -7.13 3.69 -20.32
CA LYS A 186 -7.29 3.48 -21.76
C LYS A 186 -6.03 3.87 -22.52
N GLU A 187 -5.47 5.04 -22.20
CA GLU A 187 -4.21 5.52 -22.78
C GLU A 187 -3.03 4.59 -22.45
N PHE A 188 -2.90 4.16 -21.19
CA PHE A 188 -1.84 3.25 -20.77
C PHE A 188 -1.93 1.89 -21.49
N LYS A 189 -3.13 1.36 -21.69
CA LYS A 189 -3.33 0.12 -22.47
C LYS A 189 -2.94 0.28 -23.95
N ALA A 190 -3.22 1.44 -24.53
CA ALA A 190 -2.90 1.72 -25.93
C ALA A 190 -1.40 1.97 -26.15
N SER A 191 -0.79 2.83 -25.36
CA SER A 191 0.61 3.26 -25.52
C SER A 191 1.62 2.32 -24.88
N LYS A 192 1.18 1.47 -23.92
CA LYS A 192 2.03 0.63 -23.05
C LYS A 192 3.14 1.40 -22.33
N SER A 193 2.98 2.70 -22.21
CA SER A 193 3.97 3.61 -21.62
C SER A 193 3.32 4.59 -20.66
N LEU A 194 4.12 5.04 -19.68
CA LEU A 194 3.73 6.12 -18.77
C LEU A 194 3.96 7.47 -19.46
N ASN A 195 2.89 8.18 -19.68
CA ASN A 195 2.93 9.52 -20.22
C ASN A 195 1.97 10.45 -19.43
N ALA A 196 1.94 11.74 -19.78
CA ALA A 196 1.08 12.70 -19.10
C ALA A 196 -0.41 12.34 -19.13
N LYS A 197 -0.89 11.67 -20.20
CA LYS A 197 -2.28 11.26 -20.37
C LYS A 197 -2.65 10.02 -19.57
N SER A 198 -1.69 9.09 -19.34
CA SER A 198 -1.91 7.89 -18.53
C SER A 198 -1.71 8.14 -17.04
N LYS A 199 -1.05 9.24 -16.66
CA LYS A 199 -0.75 9.58 -15.26
C LYS A 199 -1.97 9.58 -14.32
N PRO A 200 -3.17 10.03 -14.69
CA PRO A 200 -4.33 10.00 -13.80
C PRO A 200 -4.79 8.59 -13.38
N TYR A 201 -4.35 7.55 -14.10
CA TYR A 201 -4.62 6.16 -13.72
C TYR A 201 -3.64 5.63 -12.66
N LEU A 202 -2.45 6.19 -12.58
CA LEU A 202 -1.32 5.71 -11.81
C LEU A 202 -1.21 6.40 -10.46
#